data_9dc15f69746d58b69c467edb3471b375
#
_entry.id   9dc15f69746d58b69c467edb3471b375
#
_cell.length_a   1.000
_cell.length_b   1.000
_cell.length_c   1.000
_cell.angle_alpha   90.00
_cell.angle_beta   90.00
_cell.angle_gamma   90.00
#
_symmetry.space_group_name_H-M   'P 1'
#
loop_
_entity.id
_entity.type
_entity.pdbx_description
1 polymer ?
#
loop_
_entity_poly.entity_id
_entity_poly.type
_entity_poly.pdbx_seq_one_letter_code
_entity_poly.pdbx_strand_id
1 'polypeptide(L)'
;MALMALVVDDSMLIRHTVCRFLEERGFAVESATNGQEALEALQRIHPDIIVTDMQMPKMSGSELITALKQKPSTANIPIVIVAGRQSGFEHTEKRSDFAIFKDIDIEDQLGKALDALLGAKLEKGQAAKSSS
;
A
#
# COMPACT_ATOMS: atom_id res chain seq x y z
N MET A 1 -15.31 -9.01 -7.95
CA MET A 1 -14.50 -7.85 -8.36
C MET A 1 -13.13 -7.92 -7.72
N ALA A 2 -12.12 -7.55 -8.48
CA ALA A 2 -10.76 -7.56 -7.96
C ALA A 2 -10.54 -6.40 -6.99
N LEU A 3 -9.76 -6.65 -5.93
CA LEU A 3 -9.31 -5.58 -5.06
C LEU A 3 -8.27 -4.74 -5.80
N MET A 4 -8.22 -3.46 -5.47
CA MET A 4 -7.31 -2.50 -6.10
C MET A 4 -6.27 -2.04 -5.09
N ALA A 5 -5.00 -1.99 -5.49
CA ALA A 5 -3.91 -1.48 -4.66
C ALA A 5 -3.22 -0.33 -5.38
N LEU A 6 -2.81 0.68 -4.62
CA LEU A 6 -1.94 1.75 -5.09
C LEU A 6 -0.59 1.58 -4.42
N VAL A 7 0.47 1.46 -5.23
CA VAL A 7 1.84 1.28 -4.74
C VAL A 7 2.65 2.53 -5.07
N VAL A 8 3.22 3.15 -4.04
CA VAL A 8 3.96 4.40 -4.17
C VAL A 8 5.38 4.20 -3.67
N ASP A 9 6.35 4.23 -4.58
CA ASP A 9 7.76 4.07 -4.22
C ASP A 9 8.61 4.62 -5.38
N ASP A 10 9.64 5.39 -5.05
CA ASP A 10 10.55 5.92 -6.06
C ASP A 10 11.59 4.90 -6.53
N SER A 11 11.76 3.80 -5.79
CA SER A 11 12.63 2.70 -6.19
C SER A 11 11.91 1.79 -7.18
N MET A 12 12.45 1.66 -8.37
CA MET A 12 11.89 0.76 -9.38
C MET A 12 11.87 -0.68 -8.88
N LEU A 13 12.93 -1.11 -8.20
CA LEU A 13 13.04 -2.49 -7.71
C LEU A 13 11.96 -2.80 -6.68
N ILE A 14 11.82 -1.95 -5.67
CA ILE A 14 10.82 -2.16 -4.61
C ILE A 14 9.42 -2.08 -5.20
N ARG A 15 9.16 -1.06 -6.02
CA ARG A 15 7.85 -0.88 -6.66
C ARG A 15 7.47 -2.11 -7.49
N HIS A 16 8.40 -2.61 -8.29
CA HIS A 16 8.16 -3.79 -9.11
C HIS A 16 7.87 -5.02 -8.26
N THR A 17 8.66 -5.23 -7.21
CA THR A 17 8.50 -6.37 -6.32
C THR A 17 7.12 -6.36 -5.66
N VAL A 18 6.72 -5.21 -5.13
CA VAL A 18 5.43 -5.06 -4.45
C VAL A 18 4.26 -5.22 -5.43
N CYS A 19 4.35 -4.57 -6.58
CA CYS A 19 3.30 -4.67 -7.60
C CYS A 19 3.09 -6.11 -8.06
N ARG A 20 4.18 -6.79 -8.35
CA ARG A 20 4.11 -8.18 -8.82
C ARG A 20 3.50 -9.10 -7.76
N PHE A 21 3.90 -8.92 -6.52
CA PHE A 21 3.35 -9.71 -5.41
C PHE A 21 1.84 -9.53 -5.32
N LEU A 22 1.37 -8.29 -5.41
CA LEU A 22 -0.05 -7.98 -5.32
C LEU A 22 -0.82 -8.51 -6.53
N GLU A 23 -0.26 -8.37 -7.72
CA GLU A 23 -0.89 -8.89 -8.93
C GLU A 23 -1.04 -10.40 -8.89
N GLU A 24 -0.04 -11.10 -8.36
CA GLU A 24 -0.10 -12.55 -8.21
C GLU A 24 -1.20 -12.99 -7.24
N ARG A 25 -1.61 -12.11 -6.34
CA ARG A 25 -2.71 -12.36 -5.40
C ARG A 25 -4.06 -11.87 -5.91
N GLY A 26 -4.13 -11.45 -7.15
CA GLY A 26 -5.38 -11.07 -7.79
C GLY A 26 -5.74 -9.60 -7.68
N PHE A 27 -4.84 -8.75 -7.18
CA PHE A 27 -5.10 -7.31 -7.12
C PHE A 27 -4.92 -6.68 -8.49
N ALA A 28 -5.78 -5.69 -8.78
CA ALA A 28 -5.47 -4.71 -9.81
C ALA A 28 -4.54 -3.69 -9.16
N VAL A 29 -3.44 -3.35 -9.82
CA VAL A 29 -2.41 -2.50 -9.21
C VAL A 29 -2.15 -1.27 -10.06
N GLU A 30 -2.18 -0.11 -9.42
CA GLU A 30 -1.71 1.14 -9.99
C GLU A 30 -0.46 1.54 -9.22
N SER A 31 0.54 2.13 -9.89
CA SER A 31 1.78 2.52 -9.23
C SER A 31 2.10 3.99 -9.46
N ALA A 32 2.85 4.56 -8.53
CA ALA A 32 3.30 5.95 -8.59
C ALA A 32 4.72 6.02 -8.04
N THR A 33 5.49 7.00 -8.50
CA THR A 33 6.89 7.15 -8.09
C THR A 33 7.07 8.16 -6.96
N ASN A 34 6.04 8.92 -6.64
CA ASN A 34 6.07 9.90 -5.54
C ASN A 34 4.64 10.22 -5.10
N GLY A 35 4.53 11.00 -4.04
CA GLY A 35 3.23 11.33 -3.47
C GLY A 35 2.34 12.15 -4.39
N GLN A 36 2.92 13.03 -5.22
CA GLN A 36 2.12 13.82 -6.15
C GLN A 36 1.48 12.95 -7.21
N GLU A 37 2.24 12.01 -7.78
CA GLU A 37 1.69 11.05 -8.74
C GLU A 37 0.60 10.19 -8.10
N ALA A 38 0.80 9.84 -6.83
CA ALA A 38 -0.20 9.07 -6.10
C ALA A 38 -1.52 9.84 -5.98
N LEU A 39 -1.45 11.13 -5.63
CA LEU A 39 -2.65 11.95 -5.53
C LEU A 39 -3.34 12.12 -6.87
N GLU A 40 -2.59 12.23 -7.96
CA GLU A 40 -3.15 12.28 -9.31
C GLU A 40 -3.87 10.97 -9.64
N ALA A 41 -3.26 9.84 -9.31
CA ALA A 41 -3.87 8.53 -9.54
C ALA A 41 -5.19 8.40 -8.76
N LEU A 42 -5.24 8.93 -7.55
CA LEU A 42 -6.44 8.86 -6.69
C LEU A 42 -7.62 9.67 -7.22
N GLN A 43 -7.41 10.51 -8.23
CA GLN A 43 -8.51 11.16 -8.93
C GLN A 43 -9.21 10.22 -9.90
N ARG A 44 -8.56 9.12 -10.28
CA ARG A 44 -9.07 8.14 -11.25
C ARG A 44 -9.42 6.80 -10.64
N ILE A 45 -8.78 6.42 -9.53
CA ILE A 45 -8.97 5.11 -8.93
C ILE A 45 -9.36 5.25 -7.45
N HIS A 46 -9.94 4.19 -6.92
CA HIS A 46 -10.33 4.12 -5.52
C HIS A 46 -9.77 2.83 -4.91
N PRO A 47 -8.51 2.86 -4.43
CA PRO A 47 -7.87 1.63 -3.97
C PRO A 47 -8.43 1.13 -2.65
N ASP A 48 -8.32 -0.18 -2.45
CA ASP A 48 -8.67 -0.85 -1.20
C ASP A 48 -7.52 -0.82 -0.20
N ILE A 49 -6.30 -0.57 -0.69
CA ILE A 49 -5.11 -0.48 0.15
C ILE A 49 -4.08 0.40 -0.56
N ILE A 50 -3.30 1.12 0.23
CA ILE A 50 -2.18 1.92 -0.26
C ILE A 50 -0.90 1.42 0.40
N VAL A 51 0.12 1.12 -0.42
CA VAL A 51 1.45 0.74 0.06
C VAL A 51 2.39 1.86 -0.36
N THR A 52 2.98 2.57 0.58
CA THR A 52 3.81 3.73 0.28
C THR A 52 5.16 3.71 0.97
N ASP A 53 6.19 4.09 0.21
CA ASP A 53 7.49 4.43 0.77
C ASP A 53 7.37 5.71 1.57
N MET A 54 8.22 5.88 2.56
CA MET A 54 8.22 7.08 3.40
C MET A 54 9.17 8.16 2.90
N GLN A 55 10.23 7.78 2.19
CA GLN A 55 11.24 8.73 1.70
C GLN A 55 11.18 8.81 0.19
N MET A 56 10.57 9.86 -0.33
CA MET A 56 10.38 10.06 -1.76
C MET A 56 10.63 11.53 -2.12
N PRO A 57 11.09 11.81 -3.37
CA PRO A 57 11.20 13.19 -3.81
C PRO A 57 9.82 13.82 -3.99
N LYS A 58 9.77 15.13 -4.01
CA LYS A 58 8.59 15.96 -4.23
C LYS A 58 7.58 15.92 -3.08
N MET A 59 7.10 14.74 -2.71
CA MET A 59 6.18 14.57 -1.61
C MET A 59 6.50 13.28 -0.88
N SER A 60 6.83 13.37 0.40
CA SER A 60 7.17 12.22 1.24
C SER A 60 5.94 11.38 1.55
N GLY A 61 6.18 10.18 2.08
CA GLY A 61 5.09 9.33 2.55
C GLY A 61 4.26 9.97 3.65
N SER A 62 4.91 10.67 4.59
CA SER A 62 4.18 11.37 5.66
C SER A 62 3.28 12.46 5.11
N GLU A 63 3.77 13.23 4.14
CA GLU A 63 2.96 14.26 3.49
C GLU A 63 1.79 13.65 2.72
N LEU A 64 2.04 12.52 2.04
CA LEU A 64 0.99 11.80 1.34
C LEU A 64 -0.10 11.33 2.32
N ILE A 65 0.30 10.72 3.44
CA ILE A 65 -0.64 10.27 4.46
C ILE A 65 -1.47 11.43 5.00
N THR A 66 -0.84 12.58 5.23
CA THR A 66 -1.55 13.77 5.66
C THR A 66 -2.65 14.16 4.66
N ALA A 67 -2.30 14.17 3.38
CA ALA A 67 -3.26 14.50 2.33
C ALA A 67 -4.41 13.49 2.28
N LEU A 68 -4.11 12.20 2.43
CA LEU A 68 -5.12 11.14 2.42
C LEU A 68 -6.10 11.29 3.58
N LYS A 69 -5.60 11.62 4.76
CA LYS A 69 -6.44 11.72 5.96
C LYS A 69 -7.33 12.95 5.96
N GLN A 70 -7.00 13.96 5.14
CA GLN A 70 -7.79 15.18 5.04
C GLN A 70 -9.04 15.03 4.18
N LYS A 71 -9.11 14.00 3.33
CA LYS A 71 -10.26 13.79 2.44
C LYS A 71 -11.10 12.62 2.93
N PRO A 72 -12.42 12.78 3.10
CA PRO A 72 -13.27 11.67 3.54
C PRO A 72 -13.20 10.45 2.61
N SER A 73 -13.01 10.67 1.31
CA SER A 73 -12.97 9.58 0.34
C SER A 73 -11.74 8.68 0.49
N THR A 74 -10.66 9.20 1.10
CA THR A 74 -9.41 8.44 1.25
C THR A 74 -9.00 8.22 2.70
N ALA A 75 -9.65 8.87 3.65
CA ALA A 75 -9.23 8.85 5.05
C ALA A 75 -9.24 7.45 5.68
N ASN A 76 -10.11 6.58 5.20
CA ASN A 76 -10.28 5.24 5.77
C ASN A 76 -9.59 4.14 4.96
N ILE A 77 -8.88 4.48 3.89
CA ILE A 77 -8.15 3.47 3.11
C ILE A 77 -6.97 2.97 3.96
N PRO A 78 -6.83 1.64 4.16
CA PRO A 78 -5.69 1.10 4.89
C PRO A 78 -4.36 1.47 4.25
N ILE A 79 -3.39 1.84 5.07
CA ILE A 79 -2.08 2.30 4.63
C ILE A 79 -0.99 1.41 5.21
N VAL A 80 -0.15 0.86 4.31
CA VAL A 80 1.07 0.12 4.68
C VAL A 80 2.26 0.99 4.31
N ILE A 81 3.12 1.28 5.27
CA ILE A 81 4.36 2.00 4.98
C ILE A 81 5.50 1.01 4.75
N VAL A 82 6.40 1.37 3.85
CA VAL A 82 7.60 0.61 3.56
C VAL A 82 8.79 1.49 3.90
N ALA A 83 9.64 1.04 4.81
CA ALA A 83 10.73 1.86 5.32
C ALA A 83 11.96 1.02 5.62
N GLY A 84 13.14 1.66 5.67
CA GLY A 84 14.33 1.01 6.17
C GLY A 84 14.22 0.84 7.68
N ARG A 85 14.81 -0.24 8.22
CA ARG A 85 14.73 -0.54 9.65
C ARG A 85 15.31 0.57 10.53
N GLN A 86 16.28 1.30 10.00
CA GLN A 86 16.96 2.36 10.76
C GLN A 86 16.31 3.72 10.64
N SER A 87 15.22 3.80 9.85
CA SER A 87 14.52 5.08 9.64
C SER A 87 13.70 5.51 10.85
N GLY A 88 13.18 4.56 11.62
CA GLY A 88 12.31 4.84 12.75
C GLY A 88 10.88 5.18 12.41
N PHE A 89 10.50 5.15 11.13
CA PHE A 89 9.14 5.53 10.72
C PHE A 89 8.06 4.63 11.33
N GLU A 90 8.38 3.37 11.60
CA GLU A 90 7.42 2.45 12.23
C GLU A 90 7.02 2.90 13.63
N HIS A 91 7.85 3.74 14.26
CA HIS A 91 7.57 4.29 15.59
C HIS A 91 6.99 5.70 15.54
N THR A 92 7.29 6.45 14.47
CA THR A 92 6.90 7.86 14.37
C THR A 92 5.67 8.10 13.52
N GLU A 93 5.43 7.26 12.50
CA GLU A 93 4.26 7.41 11.63
C GLU A 93 3.12 6.51 12.12
N LYS A 94 2.34 7.04 13.05
CA LYS A 94 1.28 6.27 13.71
C LYS A 94 -0.05 6.30 12.98
N ARG A 95 -0.13 7.04 11.89
CA ARG A 95 -1.34 7.09 11.05
C ARG A 95 -1.39 5.94 10.04
N SER A 96 -0.29 5.21 9.88
CA SER A 96 -0.29 4.02 9.04
C SER A 96 -0.90 2.85 9.81
N ASP A 97 -1.45 1.90 9.07
CA ASP A 97 -2.10 0.72 9.65
C ASP A 97 -1.12 -0.44 9.83
N PHE A 98 -0.02 -0.43 9.07
CA PHE A 98 0.99 -1.48 9.12
C PHE A 98 2.30 -0.93 8.57
N ALA A 99 3.41 -1.43 9.11
CA ALA A 99 4.75 -1.03 8.64
C ALA A 99 5.54 -2.26 8.23
N ILE A 100 6.18 -2.21 7.07
CA ILE A 100 7.08 -3.27 6.63
C ILE A 100 8.46 -2.69 6.34
N PHE A 101 9.47 -3.54 6.37
CA PHE A 101 10.86 -3.14 6.23
C PHE A 101 11.44 -3.58 4.90
N LYS A 102 12.18 -2.66 4.23
CA LYS A 102 12.81 -2.95 2.94
C LYS A 102 13.93 -3.99 3.03
N ASP A 103 14.56 -4.11 4.20
CA ASP A 103 15.77 -4.92 4.40
C ASP A 103 15.46 -6.38 4.71
N ILE A 104 14.20 -6.73 4.90
CA ILE A 104 13.76 -8.09 5.21
C ILE A 104 12.85 -8.56 4.08
N ASP A 105 12.46 -9.82 4.10
CA ASP A 105 11.55 -10.39 3.11
C ASP A 105 10.26 -9.56 3.00
N ILE A 106 10.20 -8.71 1.98
CA ILE A 106 9.06 -7.82 1.75
C ILE A 106 7.79 -8.61 1.48
N GLU A 107 7.91 -9.70 0.72
CA GLU A 107 6.73 -10.48 0.33
C GLU A 107 6.07 -11.14 1.53
N ASP A 108 6.85 -11.70 2.45
CA ASP A 108 6.32 -12.31 3.66
C ASP A 108 5.64 -11.26 4.55
N GLN A 109 6.29 -10.12 4.74
CA GLN A 109 5.72 -9.02 5.54
C GLN A 109 4.45 -8.47 4.91
N LEU A 110 4.45 -8.30 3.60
CA LEU A 110 3.30 -7.77 2.88
C LEU A 110 2.12 -8.74 2.96
N GLY A 111 2.39 -10.04 2.85
CA GLY A 111 1.35 -11.06 3.03
C GLY A 111 0.67 -10.96 4.38
N LYS A 112 1.46 -10.78 5.43
CA LYS A 112 0.93 -10.61 6.79
C LYS A 112 0.11 -9.33 6.93
N ALA A 113 0.57 -8.25 6.30
CA ALA A 113 -0.16 -6.98 6.32
C ALA A 113 -1.52 -7.11 5.60
N LEU A 114 -1.54 -7.78 4.46
CA LEU A 114 -2.78 -8.02 3.72
C LEU A 114 -3.77 -8.83 4.55
N ASP A 115 -3.30 -9.88 5.19
CA ASP A 115 -4.16 -10.71 6.04
C ASP A 115 -4.74 -9.89 7.20
N ALA A 116 -3.93 -9.04 7.81
CA ALA A 116 -4.37 -8.23 8.95
C ALA A 116 -5.38 -7.15 8.53
N LEU A 117 -5.17 -6.52 7.37
CA LEU A 117 -5.96 -5.36 6.97
C LEU A 117 -7.14 -5.71 6.07
N LEU A 118 -7.01 -6.75 5.26
CA LEU A 118 -8.00 -7.11 4.25
C LEU A 118 -8.45 -8.58 4.35
N GLY A 119 -8.14 -9.26 5.46
CA GLY A 119 -8.42 -10.69 5.59
C GLY A 119 -9.87 -11.05 5.28
N ALA A 120 -10.82 -10.28 5.79
CA ALA A 120 -12.24 -10.54 5.55
C ALA A 120 -12.60 -10.41 4.07
N LYS A 121 -12.05 -9.41 3.37
CA LYS A 121 -12.30 -9.23 1.93
C LYS A 121 -11.64 -10.33 1.12
N LEU A 122 -10.44 -10.75 1.51
CA LEU A 122 -9.72 -11.83 0.82
C LEU A 122 -10.44 -13.16 1.01
N GLU A 123 -10.93 -13.44 2.22
CA GLU A 123 -11.69 -14.65 2.50
C GLU A 123 -12.96 -14.73 1.66
N LYS A 124 -13.68 -13.61 1.55
CA LYS A 124 -14.87 -13.54 0.71
C LYS A 124 -14.54 -13.81 -0.75
N GLY A 125 -13.42 -13.23 -1.23
CA GLY A 125 -12.97 -13.48 -2.59
C GLY A 125 -12.59 -14.94 -2.82
N GLN A 126 -11.89 -15.55 -1.87
CA GLN A 126 -11.52 -16.97 -1.95
C GLN A 126 -12.73 -17.88 -1.89
N ALA A 127 -13.68 -17.58 -1.01
CA ALA A 127 -14.93 -18.35 -0.93
C ALA A 127 -15.70 -18.29 -2.23
N ALA A 128 -15.79 -17.11 -2.85
CA ALA A 128 -16.43 -16.95 -4.14
C ALA A 128 -15.73 -17.77 -5.23
N LYS A 129 -14.40 -17.76 -5.22
CA LYS A 129 -13.62 -18.55 -6.17
C LYS A 129 -13.78 -20.04 -5.95
N SER A 130 -13.78 -20.48 -4.70
CA SER A 130 -13.88 -21.91 -4.39
C SER A 130 -15.28 -22.46 -4.63
N SER A 131 -16.30 -21.62 -4.61
CA SER A 131 -17.66 -22.03 -4.91
C SER A 131 -17.97 -22.07 -6.40
N SER A 132 -17.08 -21.55 -7.21
CA SER A 132 -17.21 -21.60 -8.65
C SER A 132 -16.42 -22.76 -9.23
#